data_52a2a7a180b8966f01843a733db14063
#
_entry.id   52a2a7a180b8966f01843a733db14063
#
_cell.length_a   1.000
_cell.length_b   1.000
_cell.length_c   1.000
_cell.angle_alpha   90.00
_cell.angle_beta   90.00
_cell.angle_gamma   90.00
#
_symmetry.space_group_name_H-M   'P 1'
#
loop_
_entity.id
_entity.type
_entity.pdbx_description
1 polymer ?
#
loop_
_entity_poly.entity_id
_entity_poly.type
_entity_poly.pdbx_seq_one_letter_code
_entity_poly.pdbx_strand_id
1 'polypeptide(L)'
;MLLPVAAGAQNSREKQLATIRESYAGAMNMLQMRSDPEYPAKDKIVITSDEMWPGSGQHNGKMEIFFGLDLSEEESEIQRFPRFARYTYNIGSQKYYYEILWYDPDDGNPEHCQPVFFFSKNTDYHDKTVECRYYFWDGKLLKTLINNTQQADEDYIPSPEEALSRAKMIFQIATMNKLWNN
;
A
#
# COMPACT_ATOMS: atom_id res chain seq x y z
N MET A 1 11.76 -36.14 -23.49
CA MET A 1 11.06 -36.25 -22.19
C MET A 1 11.25 -34.95 -21.45
N LEU A 2 10.31 -34.05 -21.60
CA LEU A 2 10.34 -32.68 -21.04
C LEU A 2 9.05 -32.45 -20.24
N LEU A 3 9.25 -32.05 -18.96
CA LEU A 3 8.42 -31.21 -18.11
C LEU A 3 7.50 -31.84 -17.05
N PRO A 4 7.85 -31.55 -15.78
CA PRO A 4 6.84 -31.06 -14.82
C PRO A 4 7.20 -29.74 -14.14
N VAL A 5 8.25 -29.00 -14.55
CA VAL A 5 8.72 -27.79 -13.84
C VAL A 5 7.75 -26.61 -14.00
N ALA A 6 7.06 -26.47 -15.12
CA ALA A 6 6.15 -25.34 -15.37
C ALA A 6 4.87 -25.36 -14.50
N ALA A 7 4.32 -26.54 -14.22
CA ALA A 7 3.09 -26.67 -13.44
C ALA A 7 3.27 -26.28 -11.95
N GLY A 8 4.43 -26.57 -11.38
CA GLY A 8 4.75 -26.22 -9.99
C GLY A 8 4.91 -24.72 -9.78
N ALA A 9 5.56 -24.02 -10.70
CA ALA A 9 5.77 -22.57 -10.63
C ALA A 9 4.45 -21.79 -10.81
N GLN A 10 3.58 -22.25 -11.70
CA GLN A 10 2.27 -21.64 -11.91
C GLN A 10 1.38 -21.78 -10.66
N ASN A 11 1.36 -22.96 -10.02
CA ASN A 11 0.61 -23.21 -8.80
C ASN A 11 1.12 -22.34 -7.62
N SER A 12 2.43 -22.12 -7.52
CA SER A 12 3.03 -21.24 -6.52
C SER A 12 2.57 -19.79 -6.72
N ARG A 13 2.62 -19.27 -7.96
CA ARG A 13 2.19 -17.92 -8.29
C ARG A 13 0.70 -17.67 -8.00
N GLU A 14 -0.16 -18.63 -8.31
CA GLU A 14 -1.60 -18.52 -8.03
C GLU A 14 -1.88 -18.49 -6.53
N LYS A 15 -1.18 -19.30 -5.74
CA LYS A 15 -1.25 -19.25 -4.28
C LYS A 15 -0.84 -17.89 -3.72
N GLN A 16 0.29 -17.35 -4.17
CA GLN A 16 0.77 -16.03 -3.76
C GLN A 16 -0.27 -14.93 -4.08
N LEU A 17 -0.85 -14.95 -5.28
CA LEU A 17 -1.90 -14.01 -5.66
C LEU A 17 -3.18 -14.19 -4.83
N ALA A 18 -3.53 -15.40 -4.42
CA ALA A 18 -4.65 -15.67 -3.53
C ALA A 18 -4.39 -15.08 -2.13
N THR A 19 -3.21 -15.36 -1.55
CA THR A 19 -2.79 -14.79 -0.26
C THR A 19 -2.84 -13.27 -0.27
N ILE A 20 -2.35 -12.61 -1.32
CA ILE A 20 -2.40 -11.15 -1.44
C ILE A 20 -3.84 -10.64 -1.43
N ARG A 21 -4.76 -11.30 -2.16
CA ARG A 21 -6.17 -10.90 -2.21
C ARG A 21 -6.88 -11.07 -0.87
N GLU A 22 -6.61 -12.17 -0.19
CA GLU A 22 -7.14 -12.44 1.16
C GLU A 22 -6.63 -11.40 2.17
N SER A 23 -5.34 -11.11 2.15
CA SER A 23 -4.73 -10.09 3.01
C SER A 23 -5.31 -8.69 2.72
N TYR A 24 -5.54 -8.35 1.44
CA TYR A 24 -6.17 -7.09 1.07
C TYR A 24 -7.63 -7.02 1.55
N ALA A 25 -8.40 -8.08 1.37
CA ALA A 25 -9.79 -8.15 1.86
C ALA A 25 -9.83 -8.03 3.39
N GLY A 26 -8.91 -8.68 4.10
CA GLY A 26 -8.74 -8.54 5.55
C GLY A 26 -8.45 -7.10 5.97
N ALA A 27 -7.52 -6.43 5.28
CA ALA A 27 -7.21 -5.03 5.53
C ALA A 27 -8.43 -4.11 5.30
N MET A 28 -9.20 -4.33 4.23
CA MET A 28 -10.42 -3.55 3.97
C MET A 28 -11.49 -3.77 5.04
N ASN A 29 -11.72 -5.02 5.47
CA ASN A 29 -12.63 -5.33 6.57
C ASN A 29 -12.19 -4.64 7.88
N MET A 30 -10.90 -4.68 8.18
CA MET A 30 -10.33 -3.99 9.34
C MET A 30 -10.59 -2.48 9.28
N LEU A 31 -10.38 -1.85 8.12
CA LEU A 31 -10.63 -0.41 7.94
C LEU A 31 -12.11 -0.06 8.11
N GLN A 32 -13.02 -0.92 7.66
CA GLN A 32 -14.45 -0.74 7.83
C GLN A 32 -14.86 -0.84 9.31
N MET A 33 -14.36 -1.83 10.04
CA MET A 33 -14.61 -1.97 11.48
C MET A 33 -14.05 -0.78 12.28
N ARG A 34 -12.89 -0.25 11.89
CA ARG A 34 -12.27 0.92 12.53
C ARG A 34 -12.97 2.25 12.23
N SER A 35 -13.88 2.28 11.30
CA SER A 35 -14.75 3.43 11.08
C SER A 35 -15.87 3.50 12.10
N ASP A 36 -16.06 2.44 12.89
CA ASP A 36 -17.02 2.41 13.98
C ASP A 36 -16.51 3.27 15.16
N PRO A 37 -17.29 4.23 15.65
CA PRO A 37 -16.93 5.03 16.81
C PRO A 37 -16.68 4.23 18.10
N GLU A 38 -17.28 3.05 18.24
CA GLU A 38 -17.07 2.14 19.38
C GLU A 38 -15.70 1.43 19.33
N TYR A 39 -15.09 1.32 18.13
CA TYR A 39 -13.80 0.67 17.94
C TYR A 39 -12.80 1.59 17.20
N PRO A 40 -12.45 2.75 17.76
CA PRO A 40 -11.56 3.69 17.09
C PRO A 40 -10.19 3.05 16.86
N ALA A 41 -9.66 3.24 15.67
CA ALA A 41 -8.32 2.78 15.31
C ALA A 41 -7.27 3.46 16.21
N LYS A 42 -6.77 2.74 17.22
CA LYS A 42 -5.74 3.24 18.12
C LYS A 42 -4.34 3.24 17.47
N ASP A 43 -4.12 2.42 16.45
CA ASP A 43 -2.83 2.20 15.84
C ASP A 43 -2.76 2.68 14.38
N LYS A 44 -2.73 3.98 14.21
CA LYS A 44 -2.42 4.57 12.91
C LYS A 44 -1.54 5.80 13.07
N ILE A 45 -0.69 6.02 12.10
CA ILE A 45 0.01 7.30 11.89
C ILE A 45 -0.76 8.07 10.82
N VAL A 46 -0.99 9.36 11.06
CA VAL A 46 -1.56 10.28 10.07
C VAL A 46 -0.56 11.39 9.82
N ILE A 47 -0.16 11.56 8.58
CA ILE A 47 0.72 12.64 8.13
C ILE A 47 -0.08 13.49 7.15
N THR A 48 -0.10 14.78 7.38
CA THR A 48 -0.75 15.76 6.50
C THR A 48 0.28 16.78 6.02
N SER A 49 0.16 17.19 4.77
CA SER A 49 0.90 18.32 4.21
C SER A 49 -0.06 19.33 3.59
N ASP A 50 0.24 20.59 3.75
CA ASP A 50 -0.50 21.70 3.15
C ASP A 50 0.52 22.79 2.77
N GLU A 51 0.81 22.87 1.48
CA GLU A 51 1.86 23.74 0.96
C GLU A 51 1.35 24.54 -0.24
N MET A 52 1.79 25.79 -0.34
CA MET A 52 1.54 26.63 -1.51
C MET A 52 2.82 26.80 -2.30
N TRP A 53 2.85 26.28 -3.53
CA TRP A 53 4.02 26.35 -4.37
C TRP A 53 3.81 27.38 -5.49
N PRO A 54 4.75 28.30 -5.70
CA PRO A 54 4.67 29.26 -6.79
C PRO A 54 4.56 28.55 -8.14
N GLY A 55 3.53 28.89 -8.91
CA GLY A 55 3.31 28.37 -10.27
C GLY A 55 2.48 27.09 -10.38
N SER A 56 2.44 26.24 -9.34
CA SER A 56 1.62 25.02 -9.36
C SER A 56 0.43 25.05 -8.38
N GLY A 57 0.36 26.09 -7.53
CA GLY A 57 -0.77 26.29 -6.63
C GLY A 57 -0.68 25.51 -5.32
N GLN A 58 -1.83 25.16 -4.76
CA GLN A 58 -1.92 24.47 -3.48
C GLN A 58 -1.66 22.97 -3.65
N HIS A 59 -0.85 22.43 -2.74
CA HIS A 59 -0.49 21.03 -2.63
C HIS A 59 -0.97 20.50 -1.29
N ASN A 60 -1.96 19.64 -1.31
CA ASN A 60 -2.49 19.01 -0.10
C ASN A 60 -2.20 17.52 -0.13
N GLY A 61 -1.74 16.99 0.98
CA GLY A 61 -1.47 15.56 1.13
C GLY A 61 -2.00 15.01 2.44
N LYS A 62 -2.47 13.78 2.41
CA LYS A 62 -2.82 13.01 3.60
C LYS A 62 -2.38 11.56 3.42
N MET A 63 -1.54 11.10 4.33
CA MET A 63 -1.12 9.71 4.43
C MET A 63 -1.66 9.13 5.74
N GLU A 64 -2.25 7.96 5.67
CA GLU A 64 -2.68 7.16 6.83
C GLU A 64 -1.98 5.80 6.75
N ILE A 65 -1.24 5.45 7.78
CA ILE A 65 -0.51 4.18 7.89
C ILE A 65 -1.13 3.40 9.04
N PHE A 66 -1.60 2.19 8.77
CA PHE A 66 -2.27 1.31 9.72
C PHE A 66 -1.34 0.15 10.07
N PHE A 67 -1.22 -0.11 11.36
CA PHE A 67 -0.45 -1.22 11.89
C PHE A 67 -1.34 -2.45 12.09
N GLY A 68 -0.75 -3.64 12.13
CA GLY A 68 -1.47 -4.87 12.38
C GLY A 68 -2.21 -4.78 13.71
N LEU A 69 -3.42 -5.31 13.74
CA LEU A 69 -4.17 -5.55 14.96
C LEU A 69 -3.80 -6.94 15.44
N ASP A 70 -3.05 -7.03 16.50
CA ASP A 70 -3.26 -8.15 17.40
C ASP A 70 -4.34 -7.73 18.39
N LEU A 71 -5.48 -8.42 18.35
CA LEU A 71 -6.56 -8.24 19.30
C LEU A 71 -6.31 -9.05 20.58
N SER A 72 -5.14 -9.69 20.72
CA SER A 72 -4.78 -10.34 21.95
C SER A 72 -4.62 -9.26 23.03
N GLU A 73 -5.41 -9.37 24.08
CA GLU A 73 -5.42 -8.46 25.24
C GLU A 73 -4.10 -8.49 26.04
N GLU A 74 -3.19 -9.39 25.71
CA GLU A 74 -1.86 -9.40 26.26
C GLU A 74 -1.04 -8.31 25.57
N GLU A 75 -0.85 -7.20 26.28
CA GLU A 75 0.09 -6.12 25.97
C GLU A 75 1.54 -6.63 25.98
N SER A 76 1.85 -7.65 25.19
CA SER A 76 3.23 -7.99 24.92
C SER A 76 3.79 -6.93 23.98
N GLU A 77 5.04 -6.55 24.18
CA GLU A 77 5.84 -5.60 23.37
C GLU A 77 6.03 -6.07 21.92
N ILE A 78 4.95 -6.53 21.27
CA ILE A 78 5.00 -6.99 19.89
C ILE A 78 5.27 -5.79 19.01
N GLN A 79 6.41 -5.79 18.37
CA GLN A 79 6.73 -4.81 17.33
C GLN A 79 5.64 -4.86 16.26
N ARG A 80 4.86 -3.79 16.16
CA ARG A 80 3.78 -3.69 15.20
C ARG A 80 4.33 -3.08 13.92
N PHE A 81 4.26 -3.82 12.84
CA PHE A 81 4.67 -3.35 11.52
C PHE A 81 3.50 -2.79 10.74
N PRO A 82 3.73 -1.87 9.79
CA PRO A 82 2.67 -1.37 8.93
C PRO A 82 2.10 -2.51 8.08
N ARG A 83 0.77 -2.62 8.08
CA ARG A 83 0.03 -3.61 7.28
C ARG A 83 -0.60 -2.98 6.05
N PHE A 84 -1.05 -1.76 6.17
CA PHE A 84 -1.73 -1.06 5.11
C PHE A 84 -1.44 0.44 5.20
N ALA A 85 -1.31 1.09 4.05
CA ALA A 85 -1.30 2.54 3.97
C ALA A 85 -2.17 3.02 2.82
N ARG A 86 -2.78 4.18 3.01
CA ARG A 86 -3.40 4.96 1.93
C ARG A 86 -2.84 6.36 1.95
N TYR A 87 -2.63 6.88 0.76
CA TYR A 87 -2.07 8.20 0.58
C TYR A 87 -2.80 8.94 -0.54
N THR A 88 -3.26 10.13 -0.24
CA THR A 88 -3.87 11.05 -1.20
C THR A 88 -3.06 12.32 -1.24
N TYR A 89 -2.83 12.87 -2.42
CA TYR A 89 -2.32 14.22 -2.56
C TYR A 89 -2.80 14.83 -3.89
N ASN A 90 -2.78 16.15 -3.96
CA ASN A 90 -3.05 16.89 -5.18
C ASN A 90 -1.93 17.89 -5.48
N ILE A 91 -1.73 18.15 -6.77
CA ILE A 91 -0.87 19.21 -7.29
C ILE A 91 -1.73 20.05 -8.23
N GLY A 92 -2.26 21.17 -7.73
CA GLY A 92 -3.28 21.91 -8.46
C GLY A 92 -4.54 21.05 -8.70
N SER A 93 -4.92 20.86 -9.98
CA SER A 93 -6.06 20.00 -10.37
C SER A 93 -5.75 18.52 -10.42
N GLN A 94 -4.48 18.14 -10.47
CA GLN A 94 -4.05 16.74 -10.54
C GLN A 94 -4.29 16.05 -9.20
N LYS A 95 -4.80 14.82 -9.25
CA LYS A 95 -5.13 14.04 -8.05
C LYS A 95 -4.42 12.70 -8.07
N TYR A 96 -3.87 12.34 -6.94
CA TYR A 96 -3.13 11.10 -6.74
C TYR A 96 -3.67 10.36 -5.53
N TYR A 97 -3.95 9.08 -5.71
CA TYR A 97 -4.40 8.19 -4.66
C TYR A 97 -3.61 6.89 -4.75
N TYR A 98 -3.09 6.44 -3.62
CA TYR A 98 -2.33 5.20 -3.51
C TYR A 98 -2.80 4.37 -2.33
N GLU A 99 -2.77 3.05 -2.52
CA GLU A 99 -2.90 2.05 -1.45
C GLU A 99 -1.72 1.10 -1.52
N ILE A 100 -1.21 0.74 -0.36
CA ILE A 100 -0.08 -0.17 -0.22
C ILE A 100 -0.42 -1.19 0.85
N LEU A 101 -0.21 -2.47 0.53
CA LEU A 101 -0.36 -3.57 1.46
C LEU A 101 1.00 -4.23 1.68
N TRP A 102 1.34 -4.46 2.93
CA TRP A 102 2.47 -5.29 3.34
C TRP A 102 1.98 -6.63 3.86
N TYR A 103 2.68 -7.68 3.47
CA TYR A 103 2.56 -9.00 4.05
C TYR A 103 3.58 -9.12 5.19
N ASP A 104 3.11 -9.55 6.32
CA ASP A 104 3.89 -9.84 7.50
C ASP A 104 3.61 -11.30 7.88
N PRO A 105 4.63 -12.16 7.95
CA PRO A 105 4.47 -13.56 8.32
C PRO A 105 4.20 -13.78 9.81
N ASP A 106 4.02 -12.69 10.60
CA ASP A 106 3.78 -12.73 12.06
C ASP A 106 4.91 -13.39 12.87
N ASP A 107 6.13 -13.32 12.35
CA ASP A 107 7.33 -13.87 13.02
C ASP A 107 8.13 -12.83 13.81
N GLY A 108 7.63 -11.60 13.88
CA GLY A 108 8.24 -10.48 14.60
C GLY A 108 9.48 -9.89 13.92
N ASN A 109 9.85 -10.35 12.73
CA ASN A 109 11.02 -9.85 12.01
C ASN A 109 10.62 -8.82 10.93
N PRO A 110 11.01 -7.53 11.10
CA PRO A 110 10.67 -6.49 10.11
C PRO A 110 11.26 -6.76 8.72
N GLU A 111 12.34 -7.52 8.61
CA GLU A 111 12.96 -7.85 7.34
C GLU A 111 12.10 -8.79 6.49
N HIS A 112 11.21 -9.53 7.13
CA HIS A 112 10.26 -10.41 6.46
C HIS A 112 8.97 -9.70 6.04
N CYS A 113 8.73 -8.49 6.56
CA CYS A 113 7.62 -7.66 6.09
C CYS A 113 7.92 -7.10 4.71
N GLN A 114 7.10 -7.43 3.74
CA GLN A 114 7.33 -7.05 2.36
C GLN A 114 6.11 -6.40 1.72
N PRO A 115 6.29 -5.39 0.84
CA PRO A 115 5.19 -4.87 0.06
C PRO A 115 4.72 -5.93 -0.95
N VAL A 116 3.43 -6.27 -0.92
CA VAL A 116 2.86 -7.30 -1.79
C VAL A 116 1.82 -6.76 -2.76
N PHE A 117 1.25 -5.60 -2.45
CA PHE A 117 0.26 -4.96 -3.33
C PHE A 117 0.42 -3.45 -3.33
N PHE A 118 0.28 -2.88 -4.51
CA PHE A 118 0.23 -1.45 -4.73
C PHE A 118 -0.91 -1.13 -5.68
N PHE A 119 -1.77 -0.22 -5.28
CA PHE A 119 -2.81 0.37 -6.11
C PHE A 119 -2.55 1.85 -6.27
N SER A 120 -2.74 2.36 -7.48
CA SER A 120 -2.81 3.80 -7.75
C SER A 120 -4.05 4.15 -8.55
N LYS A 121 -4.59 5.33 -8.24
CA LYS A 121 -5.63 5.99 -9.02
C LYS A 121 -5.24 7.45 -9.18
N ASN A 122 -4.75 7.78 -10.36
CA ASN A 122 -4.22 9.10 -10.67
C ASN A 122 -5.10 9.79 -11.69
N THR A 123 -5.34 11.08 -11.48
CA THR A 123 -6.12 11.93 -12.40
C THR A 123 -5.21 13.01 -12.93
N ASP A 124 -5.12 13.11 -14.25
CA ASP A 124 -4.30 14.10 -14.94
C ASP A 124 -4.94 15.50 -14.95
N TYR A 125 -4.25 16.46 -15.53
CA TYR A 125 -4.71 17.85 -15.62
C TYR A 125 -5.90 18.04 -16.58
N HIS A 126 -6.29 17.01 -17.34
CA HIS A 126 -7.49 16.96 -18.17
C HIS A 126 -8.66 16.20 -17.51
N ASP A 127 -8.58 15.94 -16.20
CA ASP A 127 -9.55 15.16 -15.42
C ASP A 127 -9.70 13.70 -15.90
N LYS A 128 -8.71 13.17 -16.64
CA LYS A 128 -8.69 11.76 -17.06
C LYS A 128 -8.01 10.91 -16.00
N THR A 129 -8.60 9.77 -15.71
CA THR A 129 -8.14 8.89 -14.63
C THR A 129 -7.56 7.59 -15.17
N VAL A 130 -6.43 7.17 -14.59
CA VAL A 130 -5.83 5.86 -14.78
C VAL A 130 -5.71 5.13 -13.44
N GLU A 131 -5.99 3.83 -13.47
CA GLU A 131 -5.83 2.94 -12.31
C GLU A 131 -4.79 1.87 -12.62
N CYS A 132 -3.86 1.66 -11.67
CA CYS A 132 -2.84 0.63 -11.76
C CYS A 132 -2.90 -0.27 -10.53
N ARG A 133 -2.66 -1.57 -10.73
CA ARG A 133 -2.51 -2.56 -9.65
C ARG A 133 -1.28 -3.40 -9.93
N TYR A 134 -0.35 -3.40 -8.98
CA TYR A 134 0.85 -4.21 -9.00
C TYR A 134 0.81 -5.21 -7.86
N TYR A 135 1.11 -6.45 -8.18
CA TYR A 135 1.20 -7.55 -7.22
C TYR A 135 2.66 -8.00 -7.18
N PHE A 136 3.21 -8.07 -5.99
CA PHE A 136 4.61 -8.43 -5.76
C PHE A 136 4.71 -9.61 -4.81
N TRP A 137 5.82 -10.33 -4.88
CA TRP A 137 6.22 -11.34 -3.90
C TRP A 137 7.74 -11.46 -3.91
N ASP A 138 8.35 -11.42 -2.73
CA ASP A 138 9.81 -11.38 -2.57
C ASP A 138 10.49 -10.33 -3.47
N GLY A 139 9.89 -9.14 -3.53
CA GLY A 139 10.37 -8.02 -4.34
C GLY A 139 10.22 -8.20 -5.85
N LYS A 140 9.60 -9.30 -6.32
CA LYS A 140 9.39 -9.59 -7.75
C LYS A 140 7.97 -9.26 -8.16
N LEU A 141 7.81 -8.66 -9.33
CA LEU A 141 6.51 -8.39 -9.93
C LEU A 141 5.85 -9.70 -10.38
N LEU A 142 4.69 -10.03 -9.78
CA LEU A 142 3.86 -11.16 -10.18
C LEU A 142 2.86 -10.78 -11.26
N LYS A 143 2.18 -9.65 -11.10
CA LYS A 143 1.08 -9.25 -11.98
C LYS A 143 0.93 -7.75 -12.02
N THR A 144 0.58 -7.25 -13.21
CA THR A 144 0.18 -5.86 -13.47
C THR A 144 -1.22 -5.84 -14.05
N LEU A 145 -2.04 -4.90 -13.59
CA LEU A 145 -3.32 -4.54 -14.19
C LEU A 145 -3.36 -3.03 -14.32
N ILE A 146 -3.54 -2.53 -15.55
CA ILE A 146 -3.67 -1.11 -15.85
C ILE A 146 -5.02 -0.90 -16.54
N ASN A 147 -5.80 0.02 -16.00
CA ASN A 147 -7.06 0.47 -16.58
C ASN A 147 -6.92 1.95 -16.94
N ASN A 148 -6.64 2.23 -18.19
CA ASN A 148 -6.55 3.59 -18.76
C ASN A 148 -7.58 3.78 -19.87
N THR A 149 -8.84 3.49 -19.58
CA THR A 149 -9.94 3.62 -20.55
C THR A 149 -10.24 5.07 -20.94
N GLN A 150 -9.85 6.03 -20.09
CA GLN A 150 -10.02 7.46 -20.33
C GLN A 150 -8.84 8.07 -21.09
N GLN A 151 -7.81 7.29 -21.40
CA GLN A 151 -6.60 7.77 -22.06
C GLN A 151 -5.94 8.95 -21.33
N ALA A 152 -5.76 8.80 -20.01
CA ALA A 152 -4.93 9.69 -19.23
C ALA A 152 -3.47 9.58 -19.70
N ASP A 153 -2.69 10.63 -19.46
CA ASP A 153 -1.29 10.68 -19.81
C ASP A 153 -0.49 9.56 -19.15
N GLU A 154 0.44 8.95 -19.88
CA GLU A 154 1.27 7.83 -19.39
C GLU A 154 2.16 8.23 -18.23
N ASP A 155 2.54 9.50 -18.10
CA ASP A 155 3.29 10.04 -16.97
C ASP A 155 2.57 9.85 -15.61
N TYR A 156 1.26 9.57 -15.64
CA TYR A 156 0.46 9.27 -14.44
C TYR A 156 0.41 7.79 -14.08
N ILE A 157 1.10 6.94 -14.83
CA ILE A 157 1.24 5.50 -14.61
C ILE A 157 2.57 5.26 -13.88
N PRO A 158 2.58 5.05 -12.55
CA PRO A 158 3.82 4.74 -11.85
C PRO A 158 4.41 3.42 -12.36
N SER A 159 5.72 3.35 -12.50
CA SER A 159 6.38 2.08 -12.82
C SER A 159 6.32 1.10 -11.63
N PRO A 160 6.48 -0.22 -11.84
CA PRO A 160 6.57 -1.18 -10.73
C PRO A 160 7.72 -0.86 -9.75
N GLU A 161 8.83 -0.35 -10.25
CA GLU A 161 10.00 0.04 -9.46
C GLU A 161 9.70 1.25 -8.57
N GLU A 162 9.00 2.25 -9.10
CA GLU A 162 8.53 3.40 -8.33
C GLU A 162 7.54 2.99 -7.26
N ALA A 163 6.61 2.07 -7.59
CA ALA A 163 5.65 1.53 -6.64
C ALA A 163 6.34 0.83 -5.46
N LEU A 164 7.33 -0.03 -5.73
CA LEU A 164 8.15 -0.68 -4.69
C LEU A 164 8.98 0.31 -3.88
N SER A 165 9.61 1.28 -4.54
CA SER A 165 10.41 2.31 -3.86
C SER A 165 9.56 3.14 -2.91
N ARG A 166 8.38 3.55 -3.34
CA ARG A 166 7.40 4.29 -2.54
C ARG A 166 6.93 3.48 -1.34
N ALA A 167 6.62 2.20 -1.54
CA ALA A 167 6.21 1.31 -0.47
C ALA A 167 7.32 1.15 0.60
N LYS A 168 8.57 0.96 0.19
CA LYS A 168 9.72 0.88 1.10
C LYS A 168 9.93 2.17 1.89
N MET A 169 9.83 3.32 1.23
CA MET A 169 9.96 4.62 1.89
C MET A 169 8.89 4.82 2.97
N ILE A 170 7.63 4.50 2.68
CA ILE A 170 6.54 4.62 3.66
C ILE A 170 6.73 3.65 4.83
N PHE A 171 7.19 2.43 4.57
CA PHE A 171 7.53 1.47 5.61
C PHE A 171 8.61 2.02 6.56
N GLN A 172 9.67 2.61 6.01
CA GLN A 172 10.74 3.24 6.81
C GLN A 172 10.21 4.41 7.64
N ILE A 173 9.40 5.30 7.07
CA ILE A 173 8.77 6.40 7.81
C ILE A 173 7.95 5.86 8.99
N ALA A 174 7.17 4.81 8.78
CA ALA A 174 6.34 4.20 9.80
C ALA A 174 7.16 3.59 10.95
N THR A 175 8.20 2.84 10.61
CA THR A 175 9.07 2.19 11.61
C THR A 175 9.89 3.20 12.39
N MET A 176 10.42 4.24 11.73
CA MET A 176 11.15 5.32 12.41
C MET A 176 10.28 6.07 13.41
N ASN A 177 9.05 6.44 13.05
CA ASN A 177 8.13 7.12 13.97
C ASN A 177 7.81 6.31 15.23
N LYS A 178 7.80 4.98 15.17
CA LYS A 178 7.62 4.14 16.35
C LYS A 178 8.80 4.18 17.31
N LEU A 179 10.01 4.25 16.78
CA LEU A 179 11.23 4.34 17.61
C LEU A 179 11.33 5.64 18.41
N TRP A 180 10.62 6.71 17.99
CA TRP A 180 10.63 8.01 18.68
C TRP A 180 9.52 8.16 19.73
N ASN A 181 8.51 7.27 19.71
CA ASN A 181 7.35 7.36 20.61
C ASN A 181 7.33 6.27 21.71
N ASN A 182 8.39 5.49 21.83
CA ASN A 182 8.70 4.57 22.94
C ASN A 182 9.83 5.19 23.78
#